data_e7cd94d316b197584dbb1b78366fee9e
#
_entry.id   e7cd94d316b197584dbb1b78366fee9e
#
_cell.length_a   1.000
_cell.length_b   1.000
_cell.length_c   1.000
_cell.angle_alpha   90.00
_cell.angle_beta   90.00
_cell.angle_gamma   90.00
#
_symmetry.space_group_name_H-M   'P 1'
#
loop_
_entity.id
_entity.type
_entity.pdbx_description
1 polymer ?
#
loop_
_entity_poly.entity_id
_entity_poly.type
_entity_poly.pdbx_seq_one_letter_code
_entity_poly.pdbx_strand_id
1 'polypeptide(L)'
;MEQNADGLLAHPPDQLRAFVSRGRITAIPAKRTRRRLLLDQVAQAFEPGRRYPEAAVDEVLKQVFDDHCALRRYLVDEQFMSRTAAGVYWRAGGTVC
;
A
#
# COMPACT_ATOMS: atom_id res chain seq x y z
N MET A 1 14.01 -16.10 6.30
CA MET A 1 13.75 -15.57 6.21
C MET A 1 13.26 -14.76 6.18
N GLU A 2 13.18 -14.47 6.15
CA GLU A 2 12.77 -13.78 6.23
C GLU A 2 12.26 -12.98 5.70
N GLN A 3 11.97 -12.86 5.41
CA GLN A 3 11.48 -12.16 4.89
C GLN A 3 10.77 -11.20 4.95
N ASN A 4 10.45 -11.20 4.86
CA ASN A 4 9.65 -10.19 4.92
C ASN A 4 9.85 -9.14 5.93
N ALA A 5 10.76 -9.10 6.80
CA ALA A 5 11.15 -8.06 7.66
C ALA A 5 11.47 -6.81 6.90
N ASP A 6 11.99 -6.98 5.75
CA ASP A 6 12.25 -5.88 4.86
C ASP A 6 10.99 -5.38 4.21
N GLY A 7 9.97 -6.18 4.35
CA GLY A 7 8.67 -5.80 3.96
C GLY A 7 8.42 -5.72 2.49
N LEU A 8 7.33 -5.10 2.26
CA LEU A 8 6.67 -5.01 0.99
C LEU A 8 7.49 -4.28 -0.06
N LEU A 9 8.26 -3.27 0.35
CA LEU A 9 9.00 -2.43 -0.58
C LEU A 9 10.50 -2.65 -0.54
N ALA A 10 10.92 -3.84 -0.13
CA ALA A 10 12.34 -4.16 -0.07
C ALA A 10 12.98 -4.14 -1.47
N HIS A 11 12.25 -4.57 -2.47
CA HIS A 11 12.74 -4.65 -3.84
C HIS A 11 11.76 -4.01 -4.80
N PRO A 12 11.68 -2.66 -4.79
CA PRO A 12 10.71 -1.98 -5.64
C PRO A 12 11.08 -2.09 -7.12
N PRO A 13 10.09 -2.04 -8.03
CA PRO A 13 10.37 -1.95 -9.45
C PRO A 13 11.21 -0.71 -9.76
N ASP A 14 11.93 -0.74 -10.87
CA ASP A 14 12.81 0.37 -11.25
C ASP A 14 12.08 1.70 -11.29
N GLN A 15 10.83 1.71 -11.78
CA GLN A 15 10.04 2.94 -11.90
C GLN A 15 9.76 3.59 -10.55
N LEU A 16 9.91 2.85 -9.46
CA LEU A 16 9.62 3.33 -8.11
C LEU A 16 10.85 3.61 -7.27
N ARG A 17 12.04 3.32 -7.77
CA ARG A 17 13.26 3.45 -6.96
C ARG A 17 13.49 4.84 -6.42
N ALA A 18 13.11 5.87 -7.19
CA ALA A 18 13.26 7.25 -6.73
C ALA A 18 12.31 7.63 -5.61
N PHE A 19 11.29 6.80 -5.36
CA PHE A 19 10.23 7.09 -4.39
C PHE A 19 10.26 6.17 -3.17
N VAL A 20 11.19 5.23 -3.13
CA VAL A 20 11.30 4.25 -2.05
C VAL A 20 12.75 4.18 -1.60
N SER A 21 12.96 4.19 -0.29
CA SER A 21 14.28 4.02 0.30
C SER A 21 14.15 3.15 1.54
N ARG A 22 14.96 2.10 1.60
CA ARG A 22 15.02 1.20 2.75
C ARG A 22 13.65 0.64 3.15
N GLY A 23 12.86 0.29 2.14
CA GLY A 23 11.54 -0.29 2.37
C GLY A 23 10.47 0.71 2.74
N ARG A 24 10.75 2.00 2.69
CA ARG A 24 9.78 3.04 3.01
C ARG A 24 9.59 3.98 1.83
N ILE A 25 8.38 4.47 1.69
CA ILE A 25 8.04 5.47 0.67
C ILE A 25 8.61 6.82 1.12
N THR A 26 9.36 7.47 0.26
CA THR A 26 9.92 8.79 0.54
C THR A 26 9.06 9.91 -0.04
N ALA A 27 8.32 9.62 -1.11
CA ALA A 27 7.39 10.57 -1.73
C ALA A 27 6.38 9.81 -2.56
N ILE A 28 5.19 10.37 -2.67
CA ILE A 28 4.16 9.80 -3.54
C ILE A 28 4.38 10.34 -4.95
N PRO A 29 4.49 9.48 -5.98
CA PRO A 29 4.67 9.96 -7.34
C PRO A 29 3.53 10.85 -7.80
N ALA A 30 3.86 11.98 -8.41
CA ALA A 30 2.85 12.89 -8.94
C ALA A 30 2.17 12.31 -10.18
N LYS A 31 2.91 11.55 -10.98
CA LYS A 31 2.37 10.95 -12.18
C LYS A 31 1.45 9.78 -11.80
N ARG A 32 0.23 9.82 -12.28
CA ARG A 32 -0.78 8.83 -11.86
C ARG A 32 -0.39 7.39 -12.16
N THR A 33 0.17 7.13 -13.34
CA THR A 33 0.56 5.77 -13.70
C THR A 33 1.59 5.22 -12.74
N ARG A 34 2.56 6.04 -12.35
CA ARG A 34 3.60 5.65 -11.41
C ARG A 34 3.04 5.53 -9.99
N ARG A 35 2.14 6.44 -9.63
CA ARG A 35 1.45 6.38 -8.33
C ARG A 35 0.64 5.09 -8.21
N ARG A 36 -0.09 4.71 -9.28
CA ARG A 36 -0.84 3.46 -9.26
C ARG A 36 0.07 2.25 -9.12
N LEU A 37 1.24 2.29 -9.74
CA LEU A 37 2.20 1.20 -9.59
C LEU A 37 2.65 1.07 -8.13
N LEU A 38 2.91 2.20 -7.48
CA LEU A 38 3.27 2.20 -6.05
C LEU A 38 2.12 1.64 -5.21
N LEU A 39 0.90 2.09 -5.47
CA LEU A 39 -0.27 1.63 -4.71
C LEU A 39 -0.51 0.13 -4.90
N ASP A 40 -0.26 -0.38 -6.09
CA ASP A 40 -0.35 -1.82 -6.34
C ASP A 40 0.63 -2.58 -5.45
N GLN A 41 1.86 -2.09 -5.31
CA GLN A 41 2.84 -2.71 -4.43
C GLN A 41 2.37 -2.69 -2.98
N VAL A 42 1.82 -1.57 -2.53
CA VAL A 42 1.31 -1.46 -1.17
C VAL A 42 0.12 -2.41 -0.94
N ALA A 43 -0.77 -2.53 -1.92
CA ALA A 43 -1.93 -3.39 -1.82
C ALA A 43 -1.56 -4.86 -1.62
N GLN A 44 -0.36 -5.26 -2.05
CA GLN A 44 0.11 -6.64 -1.87
C GLN A 44 0.24 -7.03 -0.40
N ALA A 45 0.27 -6.06 0.52
CA ALA A 45 0.34 -6.34 1.94
C ALA A 45 -0.97 -6.91 2.50
N PHE A 46 -2.05 -6.80 1.74
CA PHE A 46 -3.38 -7.24 2.20
C PHE A 46 -3.83 -8.46 1.40
N GLU A 47 -4.35 -9.45 2.10
CA GLU A 47 -4.84 -10.67 1.45
C GLU A 47 -6.18 -10.43 0.78
N PRO A 48 -6.34 -10.83 -0.48
CA PRO A 48 -7.64 -10.77 -1.14
C PRO A 48 -8.67 -11.58 -0.35
N GLY A 49 -9.88 -11.05 -0.21
CA GLY A 49 -10.95 -11.74 0.50
C GLY A 49 -10.96 -11.58 2.00
N ARG A 50 -9.91 -11.00 2.56
CA ARG A 50 -9.83 -10.79 4.00
C ARG A 50 -10.25 -9.37 4.35
N ARG A 51 -10.97 -9.21 5.49
CA ARG A 51 -11.39 -7.91 5.98
C ARG A 51 -10.49 -7.45 7.10
N TYR A 52 -10.25 -6.15 7.14
CA TYR A 52 -9.34 -5.53 8.10
C TYR A 52 -10.03 -4.33 8.75
N PRO A 53 -9.98 -4.20 10.08
CA PRO A 53 -10.38 -2.94 10.70
C PRO A 53 -9.41 -1.84 10.33
N GLU A 54 -9.88 -0.60 10.36
CA GLU A 54 -9.04 0.55 9.96
C GLU A 54 -7.73 0.59 10.75
N ALA A 55 -7.77 0.27 12.04
CA ALA A 55 -6.56 0.28 12.86
C ALA A 55 -5.51 -0.70 12.33
N ALA A 56 -5.93 -1.86 11.84
CA ALA A 56 -5.00 -2.83 11.29
C ALA A 56 -4.40 -2.34 9.97
N VAL A 57 -5.21 -1.68 9.14
CA VAL A 57 -4.72 -1.07 7.91
C VAL A 57 -3.67 -0.01 8.24
N ASP A 58 -3.98 0.86 9.21
CA ASP A 58 -3.06 1.93 9.61
C ASP A 58 -1.73 1.37 10.09
N GLU A 59 -1.74 0.28 10.86
CA GLU A 59 -0.51 -0.32 11.35
C GLU A 59 0.38 -0.80 10.21
N VAL A 60 -0.20 -1.37 9.17
CA VAL A 60 0.56 -1.79 8.00
C VAL A 60 1.13 -0.58 7.26
N LEU A 61 0.30 0.44 7.03
CA LEU A 61 0.70 1.60 6.23
C LEU A 61 1.75 2.45 6.94
N LYS A 62 1.69 2.54 8.27
CA LYS A 62 2.68 3.28 9.05
C LYS A 62 4.09 2.72 8.86
N GLN A 63 4.19 1.45 8.55
CA GLN A 63 5.49 0.82 8.35
C GLN A 63 6.15 1.25 7.05
N VAL A 64 5.39 1.78 6.10
CA VAL A 64 5.93 2.13 4.79
C VAL A 64 5.83 3.61 4.47
N PHE A 65 5.01 4.38 5.19
CA PHE A 65 4.85 5.81 4.91
C PHE A 65 4.37 6.56 6.15
N ASP A 66 4.96 7.73 6.40
CA ASP A 66 4.61 8.53 7.56
C ASP A 66 3.18 9.03 7.51
N ASP A 67 2.74 9.51 6.36
CA ASP A 67 1.37 9.99 6.18
C ASP A 67 0.47 8.84 5.74
N HIS A 68 0.25 7.91 6.67
CA HIS A 68 -0.54 6.73 6.38
C HIS A 68 -2.00 7.06 6.02
N CYS A 69 -2.53 8.16 6.53
CA CYS A 69 -3.89 8.57 6.21
C CYS A 69 -4.02 8.94 4.73
N ALA A 70 -3.04 9.68 4.20
CA ALA A 70 -3.03 10.00 2.78
C ALA A 70 -2.89 8.74 1.94
N LEU A 71 -2.01 7.83 2.36
CA LEU A 71 -1.79 6.59 1.62
C LEU A 71 -3.08 5.73 1.61
N ARG A 72 -3.76 5.64 2.74
CA ARG A 72 -5.02 4.91 2.84
C ARG A 72 -6.06 5.51 1.89
N ARG A 73 -6.15 6.84 1.83
CA ARG A 73 -7.08 7.52 0.95
C ARG A 73 -6.78 7.23 -0.52
N TYR A 74 -5.51 7.27 -0.91
CA TYR A 74 -5.11 6.93 -2.27
C TYR A 74 -5.52 5.51 -2.63
N LEU A 75 -5.32 4.57 -1.71
CA LEU A 75 -5.69 3.17 -1.97
C LEU A 75 -7.18 3.01 -2.24
N VAL A 76 -8.02 3.73 -1.50
CA VAL A 76 -9.47 3.68 -1.70
C VAL A 76 -9.85 4.44 -2.98
N ASP A 77 -9.31 5.62 -3.19
CA ASP A 77 -9.65 6.46 -4.35
C ASP A 77 -9.29 5.77 -5.66
N GLU A 78 -8.18 5.05 -5.69
CA GLU A 78 -7.74 4.34 -6.90
C GLU A 78 -8.25 2.91 -6.95
N GLN A 79 -9.13 2.55 -6.03
CA GLN A 79 -9.85 1.27 -6.03
C GLN A 79 -8.95 0.04 -5.78
N PHE A 80 -7.83 0.23 -5.12
CA PHE A 80 -7.03 -0.91 -4.64
C PHE A 80 -7.60 -1.47 -3.35
N MET A 81 -8.26 -0.62 -2.55
CA MET A 81 -8.97 -1.03 -1.34
C MET A 81 -10.38 -0.49 -1.40
N SER A 82 -11.27 -1.18 -0.73
CA SER A 82 -12.64 -0.70 -0.53
C SER A 82 -12.92 -0.66 0.96
N ARG A 83 -13.97 0.07 1.37
CA ARG A 83 -14.29 0.22 2.79
C ARG A 83 -15.77 0.38 3.00
N THR A 84 -16.22 0.01 4.21
CA THR A 84 -17.57 0.33 4.68
C THR A 84 -17.53 1.65 5.45
N ALA A 85 -18.71 2.23 5.68
CA ALA A 85 -18.83 3.41 6.54
C ALA A 85 -18.37 3.12 7.97
N ALA A 86 -18.43 1.87 8.39
CA ALA A 86 -18.01 1.47 9.73
C ALA A 86 -16.49 1.30 9.87
N GLY A 87 -15.74 1.48 8.79
CA GLY A 87 -14.30 1.42 8.86
C GLY A 87 -13.72 0.03 8.70
N VAL A 88 -14.40 -0.85 7.98
CA VAL A 88 -13.85 -2.16 7.62
C VAL A 88 -13.35 -2.09 6.19
N TYR A 89 -12.11 -2.53 5.98
CA TYR A 89 -11.43 -2.44 4.69
C TYR A 89 -11.17 -3.82 4.11
N TRP A 90 -11.13 -3.92 2.80
CA TRP A 90 -10.69 -5.14 2.10
C TRP A 90 -10.03 -4.75 0.80
N ARG A 91 -9.23 -5.66 0.30
CA ARG A 91 -8.53 -5.45 -0.97
C ARG A 91 -9.53 -5.61 -2.12
N ALA A 92 -9.63 -4.59 -2.97
CA ALA A 92 -10.57 -4.57 -4.08
C ALA A 92 -9.88 -4.67 -5.43
N GLY A 93 -8.58 -4.45 -5.51
CA GLY A 93 -7.84 -4.45 -6.77
C GLY A 93 -6.39 -4.76 -6.56
N GLY A 94 -5.60 -4.54 -7.61
CA GLY A 94 -4.18 -4.81 -7.60
C GLY A 94 -3.84 -6.17 -8.16
N THR A 95 -2.54 -6.41 -8.33
CA THR A 95 -2.04 -7.65 -8.90
C THR A 95 -2.22 -8.80 -7.93
N VAL A 96 -2.75 -9.92 -8.41
CA VAL A 96 -2.95 -11.13 -7.63
C VAL A 96 -2.15 -12.25 -8.30
N CYS A 97 -1.34 -12.94 -7.51
CA CYS A 97 -0.55 -14.07 -8.02
C CYS A 97 -1.20 -15.40 -7.73
#